data_75eed1b11232962c7629fe615df5721a
#
_entry.id   75eed1b11232962c7629fe615df5721a
#
_cell.length_a   1.000
_cell.length_b   1.000
_cell.length_c   1.000
_cell.angle_alpha   90.00
_cell.angle_beta   90.00
_cell.angle_gamma   90.00
#
_symmetry.space_group_name_H-M   'P 1'
#
loop_
_entity.id
_entity.type
_entity.pdbx_description
1 polymer ?
#
loop_
_entity_poly.entity_id
_entity_poly.type
_entity_poly.pdbx_seq_one_letter_code
_entity_poly.pdbx_strand_id
1 'polypeptide(L)'
;VALAVIFEDFFKSNGGLVVLARWGHILVGIAWIGLLYFFNFVQTPAFAELSPGARNEAFDKITWRALWWFRWAAMATFLLGVVMLAVYSSDTADGVKNYADPTSVTGASILTGILFAVTMLANVWLVIWPAQQVVIGSIRNQIAGGEADPAQPAAAKKGARASRANTFFSIVMLFFMVFTTHFAFKYANVNGDLHNTALYWLLVIVLWAFVEASALGYLGGLDNAFNKLVFDDHRKTILYGFVYWAVIFFVGWEVILNNR
;
A
#
# COMPACT_ATOMS: atom_id res chain seq x y z
N VAL A 1 -7.34 42.87 -3.50
CA VAL A 1 -8.75 42.48 -3.65
C VAL A 1 -8.85 41.23 -4.52
N ALA A 2 -8.30 41.19 -5.75
CA ALA A 2 -8.42 40.03 -6.66
C ALA A 2 -7.81 38.75 -6.09
N LEU A 3 -6.61 38.80 -5.50
CA LEU A 3 -5.98 37.66 -4.85
C LEU A 3 -6.80 37.13 -3.66
N ALA A 4 -7.39 38.00 -2.85
CA ALA A 4 -8.22 37.59 -1.72
C ALA A 4 -9.50 36.86 -2.17
N VAL A 5 -10.13 37.34 -3.25
CA VAL A 5 -11.33 36.69 -3.84
C VAL A 5 -10.98 35.31 -4.42
N ILE A 6 -9.87 35.18 -5.14
CA ILE A 6 -9.41 33.91 -5.70
C ILE A 6 -9.10 32.92 -4.56
N PHE A 7 -8.44 33.36 -3.48
CA PHE A 7 -8.18 32.53 -2.31
C PHE A 7 -9.49 32.14 -1.59
N GLU A 8 -10.41 33.06 -1.45
CA GLU A 8 -11.68 32.83 -0.78
C GLU A 8 -12.53 31.78 -1.53
N ASP A 9 -12.66 31.92 -2.84
CA ASP A 9 -13.40 30.97 -3.68
C ASP A 9 -12.73 29.61 -3.74
N PHE A 10 -11.40 29.57 -3.80
CA PHE A 10 -10.63 28.32 -3.81
C PHE A 10 -10.79 27.52 -2.51
N PHE A 11 -10.72 28.19 -1.36
CA PHE A 11 -10.81 27.52 -0.05
C PHE A 11 -12.25 27.27 0.42
N LYS A 12 -13.23 28.03 -0.05
CA LYS A 12 -14.65 27.82 0.23
C LYS A 12 -15.27 26.72 -0.63
N SER A 13 -14.66 26.38 -1.76
CA SER A 13 -15.16 25.33 -2.63
C SER A 13 -14.65 23.97 -2.16
N ASN A 14 -15.51 22.94 -2.12
CA ASN A 14 -15.11 21.55 -1.93
C ASN A 14 -14.04 21.14 -2.95
N GLY A 15 -14.07 21.70 -4.17
CA GLY A 15 -13.09 21.48 -5.21
C GLY A 15 -11.67 21.87 -4.83
N GLY A 16 -11.48 23.03 -4.19
CA GLY A 16 -10.17 23.50 -3.72
C GLY A 16 -9.58 22.58 -2.65
N LEU A 17 -10.40 22.16 -1.68
CA LEU A 17 -9.98 21.21 -0.64
C LEU A 17 -9.54 19.87 -1.25
N VAL A 18 -10.32 19.34 -2.21
CA VAL A 18 -9.99 18.09 -2.89
C VAL A 18 -8.69 18.19 -3.68
N VAL A 19 -8.46 19.32 -4.38
CA VAL A 19 -7.21 19.53 -5.13
C VAL A 19 -6.00 19.51 -4.20
N LEU A 20 -6.07 20.24 -3.07
CA LEU A 20 -4.99 20.26 -2.08
C LEU A 20 -4.77 18.91 -1.41
N ALA A 21 -5.85 18.24 -1.00
CA ALA A 21 -5.76 16.92 -0.39
C ALA A 21 -5.17 15.91 -1.37
N ARG A 22 -5.57 15.92 -2.65
CA ARG A 22 -5.04 15.04 -3.69
C ARG A 22 -3.57 15.32 -3.99
N TRP A 23 -3.21 16.59 -4.12
CA TRP A 23 -1.81 16.97 -4.32
C TRP A 23 -0.94 16.51 -3.15
N GLY A 24 -1.35 16.77 -1.92
CA GLY A 24 -0.64 16.30 -0.73
C GLY A 24 -0.59 14.77 -0.65
N HIS A 25 -1.71 14.08 -0.95
CA HIS A 25 -1.78 12.61 -0.98
C HIS A 25 -0.78 12.01 -1.98
N ILE A 26 -0.69 12.56 -3.18
CA ILE A 26 0.28 12.11 -4.20
C ILE A 26 1.71 12.38 -3.72
N LEU A 27 2.00 13.58 -3.19
CA LEU A 27 3.33 13.97 -2.75
C LEU A 27 3.86 13.03 -1.64
N VAL A 28 3.07 12.81 -0.58
CA VAL A 28 3.48 11.91 0.50
C VAL A 28 3.39 10.43 0.08
N GLY A 29 2.50 10.09 -0.86
CA GLY A 29 2.41 8.76 -1.46
C GLY A 29 3.67 8.39 -2.24
N ILE A 30 4.26 9.34 -2.99
CA ILE A 30 5.56 9.16 -3.65
C ILE A 30 6.65 8.83 -2.62
N ALA A 31 6.69 9.54 -1.49
CA ALA A 31 7.65 9.26 -0.43
C ALA A 31 7.42 7.86 0.20
N TRP A 32 6.17 7.50 0.48
CA TRP A 32 5.82 6.19 1.04
C TRP A 32 6.20 5.03 0.12
N ILE A 33 5.71 5.05 -1.11
CA ILE A 33 5.94 3.95 -2.07
C ILE A 33 7.39 3.96 -2.57
N GLY A 34 7.99 5.13 -2.78
CA GLY A 34 9.39 5.25 -3.15
C GLY A 34 10.33 4.64 -2.11
N LEU A 35 10.10 4.90 -0.82
CA LEU A 35 10.87 4.28 0.26
C LEU A 35 10.60 2.78 0.39
N LEU A 36 9.35 2.30 0.17
CA LEU A 36 9.05 0.88 0.12
C LEU A 36 9.90 0.17 -0.94
N TYR A 37 9.97 0.72 -2.13
CA TYR A 37 10.73 0.17 -3.25
C TYR A 37 12.24 0.30 -3.01
N PHE A 38 12.70 1.41 -2.45
CA PHE A 38 14.09 1.58 -2.04
C PHE A 38 14.53 0.48 -1.06
N PHE A 39 13.76 0.21 -0.01
CA PHE A 39 14.09 -0.83 0.96
C PHE A 39 14.17 -2.22 0.31
N ASN A 40 13.23 -2.55 -0.58
CA ASN A 40 13.13 -3.88 -1.16
C ASN A 40 14.04 -4.11 -2.37
N PHE A 41 14.27 -3.09 -3.20
CA PHE A 41 14.98 -3.25 -4.48
C PHE A 41 16.43 -2.76 -4.43
N VAL A 42 16.74 -1.83 -3.54
CA VAL A 42 18.09 -1.23 -3.43
C VAL A 42 18.75 -1.63 -2.13
N GLN A 43 18.15 -1.27 -0.98
CA GLN A 43 18.82 -1.45 0.31
C GLN A 43 19.03 -2.93 0.65
N THR A 44 18.01 -3.79 0.51
CA THR A 44 18.13 -5.21 0.88
C THR A 44 19.22 -5.93 0.07
N PRO A 45 19.29 -5.82 -1.27
CA PRO A 45 20.39 -6.38 -2.04
C PRO A 45 21.75 -5.79 -1.66
N ALA A 46 21.85 -4.46 -1.60
CA ALA A 46 23.12 -3.78 -1.28
C ALA A 46 23.67 -4.19 0.11
N PHE A 47 22.78 -4.33 1.10
CA PHE A 47 23.19 -4.72 2.46
C PHE A 47 23.69 -6.17 2.56
N ALA A 48 23.38 -7.03 1.60
CA ALA A 48 23.95 -8.36 1.50
C ALA A 48 25.43 -8.33 1.03
N GLU A 49 25.80 -7.27 0.31
CA GLU A 49 27.17 -7.09 -0.24
C GLU A 49 28.08 -6.29 0.70
N LEU A 50 27.53 -5.56 1.67
CA LEU A 50 28.31 -4.77 2.63
C LEU A 50 28.97 -5.64 3.69
N SER A 51 30.15 -5.20 4.17
CA SER A 51 30.76 -5.76 5.36
C SER A 51 29.81 -5.59 6.58
N PRO A 52 29.89 -6.48 7.59
CA PRO A 52 29.03 -6.40 8.77
C PRO A 52 29.05 -5.02 9.47
N GLY A 53 30.22 -4.40 9.59
CA GLY A 53 30.37 -3.07 10.19
C GLY A 53 29.68 -1.99 9.37
N ALA A 54 29.95 -1.92 8.07
CA ALA A 54 29.34 -0.94 7.17
C ALA A 54 27.81 -1.10 7.10
N ARG A 55 27.32 -2.34 7.08
CA ARG A 55 25.90 -2.65 7.14
C ARG A 55 25.25 -2.15 8.43
N ASN A 56 25.87 -2.38 9.58
CA ASN A 56 25.36 -1.94 10.87
C ASN A 56 25.30 -0.41 10.95
N GLU A 57 26.34 0.29 10.48
CA GLU A 57 26.32 1.75 10.38
C GLU A 57 25.22 2.27 9.47
N ALA A 58 25.03 1.65 8.30
CA ALA A 58 23.97 2.03 7.37
C ALA A 58 22.57 1.83 7.98
N PHE A 59 22.35 0.75 8.73
CA PHE A 59 21.12 0.57 9.49
C PHE A 59 20.88 1.69 10.51
N ASP A 60 21.88 2.04 11.30
CA ASP A 60 21.75 3.07 12.34
C ASP A 60 21.61 4.49 11.75
N LYS A 61 22.34 4.81 10.67
CA LYS A 61 22.41 6.19 10.16
C LYS A 61 21.38 6.46 9.05
N ILE A 62 21.17 5.52 8.13
CA ILE A 62 20.34 5.70 6.94
C ILE A 62 18.95 5.08 7.16
N THR A 63 18.92 3.78 7.46
CA THR A 63 17.63 3.03 7.54
C THR A 63 16.74 3.58 8.62
N TRP A 64 17.26 3.93 9.80
CA TRP A 64 16.47 4.52 10.88
C TRP A 64 15.76 5.81 10.47
N ARG A 65 16.44 6.71 9.75
CA ARG A 65 15.86 7.96 9.24
C ARG A 65 14.83 7.70 8.15
N ALA A 66 15.17 6.81 7.22
CA ALA A 66 14.27 6.43 6.13
C ALA A 66 12.98 5.76 6.66
N LEU A 67 13.05 4.93 7.70
CA LEU A 67 11.88 4.32 8.36
C LEU A 67 10.98 5.35 9.03
N TRP A 68 11.53 6.44 9.57
CA TRP A 68 10.74 7.53 10.11
C TRP A 68 9.87 8.16 9.02
N TRP A 69 10.48 8.55 7.91
CA TRP A 69 9.77 9.12 6.74
C TRP A 69 8.77 8.13 6.15
N PHE A 70 9.16 6.88 5.99
CA PHE A 70 8.31 5.80 5.46
C PHE A 70 7.01 5.66 6.26
N ARG A 71 7.13 5.59 7.58
CA ARG A 71 5.99 5.41 8.48
C ARG A 71 5.04 6.60 8.47
N TRP A 72 5.59 7.81 8.58
CA TRP A 72 4.77 9.02 8.60
C TRP A 72 4.22 9.40 7.23
N ALA A 73 4.94 9.15 6.16
CA ALA A 73 4.42 9.29 4.81
C ALA A 73 3.22 8.36 4.55
N ALA A 74 3.29 7.09 5.01
CA ALA A 74 2.16 6.17 4.95
C ALA A 74 0.92 6.71 5.70
N MET A 75 1.11 7.20 6.92
CA MET A 75 0.03 7.79 7.72
C MET A 75 -0.56 9.04 7.07
N ALA A 76 0.29 9.95 6.59
CA ALA A 76 -0.16 11.18 5.93
C ALA A 76 -0.92 10.86 4.62
N THR A 77 -0.44 9.88 3.84
CA THR A 77 -1.14 9.41 2.64
C THR A 77 -2.54 8.90 2.99
N PHE A 78 -2.66 8.07 4.02
CA PHE A 78 -3.94 7.56 4.49
C PHE A 78 -4.89 8.69 4.93
N LEU A 79 -4.44 9.60 5.79
CA LEU A 79 -5.27 10.68 6.31
C LEU A 79 -5.77 11.61 5.20
N LEU A 80 -4.92 11.97 4.24
CA LEU A 80 -5.33 12.77 3.08
C LEU A 80 -6.29 12.01 2.16
N GLY A 81 -6.13 10.69 2.05
CA GLY A 81 -7.09 9.81 1.36
C GLY A 81 -8.47 9.81 2.03
N VAL A 82 -8.52 9.75 3.37
CA VAL A 82 -9.77 9.84 4.15
C VAL A 82 -10.45 11.19 3.93
N VAL A 83 -9.70 12.30 3.92
CA VAL A 83 -10.26 13.63 3.62
C VAL A 83 -10.89 13.64 2.24
N MET A 84 -10.21 13.15 1.20
CA MET A 84 -10.77 13.08 -0.15
C MET A 84 -12.03 12.21 -0.19
N LEU A 85 -12.00 11.03 0.43
CA LEU A 85 -13.15 10.13 0.45
C LEU A 85 -14.36 10.77 1.14
N ALA A 86 -14.15 11.47 2.26
CA ALA A 86 -15.22 12.19 2.98
C ALA A 86 -15.85 13.29 2.13
N VAL A 87 -15.03 14.08 1.43
CA VAL A 87 -15.55 15.15 0.55
C VAL A 87 -16.31 14.56 -0.65
N TYR A 88 -15.77 13.53 -1.30
CA TYR A 88 -16.43 12.91 -2.43
C TYR A 88 -17.73 12.17 -2.05
N SER A 89 -17.79 11.60 -0.85
CA SER A 89 -19.01 10.93 -0.36
C SER A 89 -20.12 11.92 0.03
N SER A 90 -19.76 13.18 0.33
CA SER A 90 -20.73 14.25 0.64
C SER A 90 -21.27 14.98 -0.59
N ASP A 91 -20.60 14.85 -1.74
CA ASP A 91 -20.98 15.52 -2.99
C ASP A 91 -21.97 14.63 -3.77
N THR A 92 -23.25 14.71 -3.39
CA THR A 92 -24.33 13.89 -3.96
C THR A 92 -24.96 14.51 -5.21
N ALA A 93 -24.46 15.65 -5.70
CA ALA A 93 -25.11 16.43 -6.76
C ALA A 93 -25.25 15.68 -8.10
N ASP A 94 -24.37 14.74 -8.40
CA ASP A 94 -24.36 14.04 -9.69
C ASP A 94 -24.89 12.59 -9.68
N GLY A 95 -25.28 12.03 -8.51
CA GLY A 95 -25.87 10.68 -8.40
C GLY A 95 -24.98 9.50 -8.90
N VAL A 96 -23.90 9.81 -9.60
CA VAL A 96 -23.04 8.85 -10.32
C VAL A 96 -21.78 8.49 -9.54
N LYS A 97 -21.40 9.28 -8.52
CA LYS A 97 -20.14 9.12 -7.79
C LYS A 97 -20.37 8.74 -6.34
N ASN A 98 -20.77 7.51 -6.10
CA ASN A 98 -20.84 7.00 -4.73
C ASN A 98 -19.56 6.21 -4.39
N TYR A 99 -18.54 6.92 -3.92
CA TYR A 99 -17.25 6.33 -3.54
C TYR A 99 -17.35 5.40 -2.32
N ALA A 100 -18.39 5.48 -1.53
CA ALA A 100 -18.60 4.61 -0.37
C ALA A 100 -19.44 3.36 -0.70
N ASP A 101 -20.08 3.30 -1.87
CA ASP A 101 -20.94 2.20 -2.27
C ASP A 101 -20.14 1.10 -3.01
N PRO A 102 -19.92 -0.07 -2.39
CA PRO A 102 -19.16 -1.16 -3.00
C PRO A 102 -19.83 -1.77 -4.23
N THR A 103 -21.06 -1.38 -4.54
CA THR A 103 -21.80 -1.86 -5.71
C THR A 103 -21.77 -0.87 -6.87
N SER A 104 -21.31 0.36 -6.64
CA SER A 104 -21.09 1.35 -7.69
C SER A 104 -19.74 1.16 -8.39
N VAL A 105 -19.61 1.63 -9.63
CA VAL A 105 -18.37 1.54 -10.41
C VAL A 105 -17.19 2.24 -9.71
N THR A 106 -17.42 3.47 -9.26
CA THR A 106 -16.40 4.24 -8.54
C THR A 106 -16.10 3.66 -7.17
N GLY A 107 -17.13 3.24 -6.43
CA GLY A 107 -16.97 2.64 -5.11
C GLY A 107 -16.25 1.31 -5.17
N ALA A 108 -16.66 0.37 -6.03
CA ALA A 108 -15.98 -0.92 -6.19
C ALA A 108 -14.48 -0.73 -6.54
N SER A 109 -14.16 0.20 -7.44
CA SER A 109 -12.78 0.43 -7.83
C SER A 109 -11.94 1.08 -6.71
N ILE A 110 -12.43 2.17 -6.10
CA ILE A 110 -11.65 2.84 -5.05
C ILE A 110 -11.53 2.00 -3.78
N LEU A 111 -12.58 1.30 -3.36
CA LEU A 111 -12.57 0.46 -2.18
C LEU A 111 -11.63 -0.74 -2.34
N THR A 112 -11.46 -1.26 -3.56
CA THR A 112 -10.42 -2.26 -3.85
C THR A 112 -9.03 -1.66 -3.58
N GLY A 113 -8.73 -0.47 -4.08
CA GLY A 113 -7.46 0.23 -3.79
C GLY A 113 -7.27 0.51 -2.29
N ILE A 114 -8.33 0.96 -1.61
CA ILE A 114 -8.31 1.27 -0.17
C ILE A 114 -8.05 0.01 0.67
N LEU A 115 -8.63 -1.14 0.34
CA LEU A 115 -8.37 -2.40 1.04
C LEU A 115 -6.87 -2.69 1.12
N PHE A 116 -6.19 -2.62 -0.01
CA PHE A 116 -4.73 -2.84 -0.06
C PHE A 116 -3.96 -1.72 0.62
N ALA A 117 -4.34 -0.46 0.46
CA ALA A 117 -3.68 0.67 1.11
C ALA A 117 -3.75 0.59 2.65
N VAL A 118 -4.92 0.27 3.21
CA VAL A 118 -5.13 0.11 4.65
C VAL A 118 -4.34 -1.09 5.19
N THR A 119 -4.32 -2.21 4.46
CA THR A 119 -3.50 -3.37 4.80
C THR A 119 -2.01 -3.01 4.83
N MET A 120 -1.53 -2.32 3.80
CA MET A 120 -0.14 -1.87 3.74
C MET A 120 0.20 -0.91 4.89
N LEU A 121 -0.70 0.02 5.24
CA LEU A 121 -0.53 0.90 6.40
C LEU A 121 -0.47 0.10 7.72
N ALA A 122 -1.39 -0.85 7.90
CA ALA A 122 -1.41 -1.73 9.07
C ALA A 122 -0.10 -2.52 9.19
N ASN A 123 0.40 -3.07 8.09
CA ASN A 123 1.69 -3.73 8.04
C ASN A 123 2.85 -2.81 8.44
N VAL A 124 2.84 -1.55 7.99
CA VAL A 124 3.88 -0.58 8.37
C VAL A 124 3.90 -0.34 9.88
N TRP A 125 2.73 -0.10 10.49
CA TRP A 125 2.65 0.32 11.88
C TRP A 125 2.64 -0.84 12.88
N LEU A 126 2.00 -1.95 12.53
CA LEU A 126 1.77 -3.06 13.46
C LEU A 126 2.77 -4.21 13.32
N VAL A 127 3.46 -4.30 12.17
CA VAL A 127 4.37 -5.41 11.88
C VAL A 127 5.79 -4.92 11.60
N ILE A 128 5.97 -4.08 10.57
CA ILE A 128 7.29 -3.65 10.11
C ILE A 128 7.97 -2.78 11.17
N TRP A 129 7.27 -1.78 11.68
CA TRP A 129 7.86 -0.85 12.65
C TRP A 129 8.28 -1.53 13.96
N PRO A 130 7.44 -2.33 14.64
CA PRO A 130 7.89 -3.06 15.83
C PRO A 130 9.07 -4.01 15.56
N ALA A 131 9.04 -4.72 14.43
CA ALA A 131 10.12 -5.60 14.03
C ALA A 131 11.44 -4.83 13.81
N GLN A 132 11.38 -3.67 13.16
CA GLN A 132 12.56 -2.83 12.93
C GLN A 132 13.10 -2.18 14.21
N GLN A 133 12.26 -1.91 15.21
CA GLN A 133 12.74 -1.45 16.52
C GLN A 133 13.64 -2.49 17.20
N VAL A 134 13.26 -3.77 17.14
CA VAL A 134 14.10 -4.88 17.65
C VAL A 134 15.42 -4.97 16.88
N VAL A 135 15.36 -4.97 15.55
CA VAL A 135 16.54 -5.08 14.69
C VAL A 135 17.52 -3.93 14.94
N ILE A 136 17.05 -2.69 14.92
CA ILE A 136 17.90 -1.51 15.08
C ILE A 136 18.42 -1.39 16.52
N GLY A 137 17.60 -1.73 17.51
CA GLY A 137 18.02 -1.78 18.91
C GLY A 137 19.17 -2.75 19.10
N SER A 138 19.07 -3.97 18.55
CA SER A 138 20.12 -4.97 18.56
C SER A 138 21.39 -4.50 17.84
N ILE A 139 21.27 -3.91 16.66
CA ILE A 139 22.41 -3.37 15.91
C ILE A 139 23.13 -2.28 16.68
N ARG A 140 22.41 -1.36 17.32
CA ARG A 140 23.00 -0.31 18.16
C ARG A 140 23.76 -0.88 19.36
N ASN A 141 23.19 -1.93 19.98
CA ASN A 141 23.89 -2.63 21.05
C ASN A 141 25.22 -3.26 20.57
N GLN A 142 25.21 -3.89 19.39
CA GLN A 142 26.42 -4.45 18.78
C GLN A 142 27.46 -3.37 18.44
N ILE A 143 27.04 -2.21 17.92
CA ILE A 143 27.93 -1.07 17.66
C ILE A 143 28.57 -0.57 18.95
N ALA A 144 27.85 -0.63 20.08
CA ALA A 144 28.36 -0.27 21.40
C ALA A 144 29.23 -1.35 22.06
N GLY A 145 29.50 -2.47 21.37
CA GLY A 145 30.33 -3.59 21.88
C GLY A 145 29.54 -4.64 22.67
N GLY A 146 28.22 -4.58 22.69
CA GLY A 146 27.35 -5.58 23.30
C GLY A 146 26.99 -6.72 22.36
N GLU A 147 26.23 -7.70 22.89
CA GLU A 147 25.77 -8.86 22.11
C GLU A 147 24.52 -8.56 21.28
N ALA A 148 24.32 -9.36 20.22
CA ALA A 148 23.11 -9.31 19.41
C ALA A 148 21.89 -9.78 20.21
N ASP A 149 20.74 -9.12 20.03
CA ASP A 149 19.48 -9.59 20.59
C ASP A 149 19.07 -10.92 19.92
N PRO A 150 18.80 -11.98 20.69
CA PRO A 150 18.35 -13.28 20.16
C PRO A 150 17.06 -13.19 19.31
N ALA A 151 16.22 -12.18 19.55
CA ALA A 151 14.99 -11.95 18.79
C ALA A 151 15.24 -11.29 17.42
N GLN A 152 16.42 -10.73 17.17
CA GLN A 152 16.74 -9.99 15.95
C GLN A 152 16.46 -10.77 14.64
N PRO A 153 16.88 -12.05 14.49
CA PRO A 153 16.67 -12.78 13.23
C PRO A 153 15.19 -13.01 12.93
N ALA A 154 14.40 -13.37 13.95
CA ALA A 154 12.96 -13.57 13.80
C ALA A 154 12.23 -12.27 13.46
N ALA A 155 12.57 -11.17 14.14
CA ALA A 155 12.03 -9.85 13.87
C ALA A 155 12.38 -9.36 12.46
N ALA A 156 13.65 -9.50 12.04
CA ALA A 156 14.09 -9.14 10.70
C ALA A 156 13.31 -9.90 9.61
N LYS A 157 13.10 -11.19 9.80
CA LYS A 157 12.34 -12.03 8.87
C LYS A 157 10.88 -11.60 8.80
N LYS A 158 10.22 -11.38 9.94
CA LYS A 158 8.83 -10.93 10.01
C LYS A 158 8.63 -9.59 9.31
N GLY A 159 9.48 -8.62 9.61
CA GLY A 159 9.47 -7.30 8.96
C GLY A 159 9.72 -7.37 7.46
N ALA A 160 10.66 -8.23 7.02
CA ALA A 160 10.94 -8.43 5.60
C ALA A 160 9.73 -9.04 4.86
N ARG A 161 9.06 -10.04 5.42
CA ARG A 161 7.86 -10.65 4.81
C ARG A 161 6.72 -9.64 4.65
N ALA A 162 6.41 -8.88 5.69
CA ALA A 162 5.39 -7.83 5.63
C ALA A 162 5.76 -6.72 4.63
N SER A 163 7.04 -6.34 4.54
CA SER A 163 7.51 -5.37 3.54
C SER A 163 7.37 -5.89 2.10
N ARG A 164 7.65 -7.19 1.87
CA ARG A 164 7.44 -7.83 0.56
C ARG A 164 5.96 -7.92 0.20
N ALA A 165 5.09 -8.26 1.16
CA ALA A 165 3.64 -8.23 0.96
C ALA A 165 3.16 -6.84 0.59
N ASN A 166 3.66 -5.79 1.25
CA ASN A 166 3.35 -4.41 0.87
C ASN A 166 3.81 -4.08 -0.56
N THR A 167 5.00 -4.54 -0.97
CA THR A 167 5.46 -4.37 -2.36
C THR A 167 4.53 -5.08 -3.35
N PHE A 168 4.10 -6.28 -3.03
CA PHE A 168 3.15 -7.06 -3.83
C PHE A 168 1.80 -6.35 -3.96
N PHE A 169 1.21 -5.91 -2.85
CA PHE A 169 -0.07 -5.21 -2.81
C PHE A 169 -0.03 -3.81 -3.45
N SER A 170 1.14 -3.16 -3.42
CA SER A 170 1.28 -1.82 -3.99
C SER A 170 0.94 -1.76 -5.48
N ILE A 171 1.15 -2.85 -6.23
CA ILE A 171 0.86 -2.93 -7.67
C ILE A 171 -0.64 -2.80 -7.91
N VAL A 172 -1.45 -3.57 -7.19
CA VAL A 172 -2.92 -3.51 -7.30
C VAL A 172 -3.44 -2.19 -6.75
N MET A 173 -2.92 -1.78 -5.59
CA MET A 173 -3.33 -0.54 -4.93
C MET A 173 -3.13 0.66 -5.85
N LEU A 174 -1.94 0.85 -6.40
CA LEU A 174 -1.63 1.97 -7.31
C LEU A 174 -2.48 1.94 -8.56
N PHE A 175 -2.69 0.74 -9.13
CA PHE A 175 -3.56 0.60 -10.29
C PHE A 175 -4.98 1.10 -10.01
N PHE A 176 -5.62 0.63 -8.94
CA PHE A 176 -7.00 1.03 -8.63
C PHE A 176 -7.13 2.49 -8.20
N MET A 177 -6.11 3.09 -7.57
CA MET A 177 -6.07 4.53 -7.28
C MET A 177 -6.11 5.38 -8.57
N VAL A 178 -5.32 4.98 -9.60
CA VAL A 178 -5.31 5.65 -10.91
C VAL A 178 -6.57 5.30 -11.71
N PHE A 179 -6.95 4.03 -11.72
CA PHE A 179 -8.08 3.51 -12.49
C PHE A 179 -9.40 4.19 -12.10
N THR A 180 -9.67 4.34 -10.81
CA THR A 180 -10.89 4.99 -10.30
C THR A 180 -11.08 6.38 -10.89
N THR A 181 -10.02 7.18 -10.92
CA THR A 181 -10.11 8.59 -11.33
C THR A 181 -10.19 8.77 -12.84
N HIS A 182 -9.53 7.91 -13.60
CA HIS A 182 -9.32 8.13 -15.04
C HIS A 182 -10.09 7.18 -15.95
N PHE A 183 -10.39 5.97 -15.49
CA PHE A 183 -10.87 4.90 -16.39
C PHE A 183 -12.13 4.18 -15.92
N ALA A 184 -12.47 4.18 -14.63
CA ALA A 184 -13.58 3.36 -14.11
C ALA A 184 -14.87 3.52 -14.91
N PHE A 185 -15.27 4.75 -15.22
CA PHE A 185 -16.47 5.02 -16.02
C PHE A 185 -16.39 4.57 -17.49
N LYS A 186 -15.19 4.59 -18.08
CA LYS A 186 -15.00 4.16 -19.47
C LYS A 186 -15.05 2.65 -19.63
N TYR A 187 -14.80 1.94 -18.52
CA TYR A 187 -14.79 0.47 -18.48
C TYR A 187 -16.02 -0.13 -17.78
N ALA A 188 -17.00 0.71 -17.37
CA ALA A 188 -18.31 0.24 -16.98
C ALA A 188 -19.14 -0.11 -18.22
N ASN A 189 -20.12 -1.01 -18.06
CA ASN A 189 -21.13 -1.22 -19.07
C ASN A 189 -21.87 0.09 -19.38
N VAL A 190 -22.42 0.20 -20.57
CA VAL A 190 -23.10 1.41 -21.08
C VAL A 190 -24.18 1.92 -20.14
N ASN A 191 -24.80 1.04 -19.34
CA ASN A 191 -25.82 1.38 -18.36
C ASN A 191 -25.28 1.66 -16.94
N GLY A 192 -23.95 1.53 -16.70
CA GLY A 192 -23.35 1.76 -15.40
C GLY A 192 -23.62 0.67 -14.35
N ASP A 193 -24.39 -0.34 -14.69
CA ASP A 193 -24.73 -1.44 -13.78
C ASP A 193 -23.60 -2.46 -13.72
N LEU A 194 -23.17 -2.76 -12.50
CA LEU A 194 -22.21 -3.83 -12.24
C LEU A 194 -22.95 -5.15 -12.08
N HIS A 195 -22.44 -6.17 -12.76
CA HIS A 195 -22.88 -7.55 -12.55
C HIS A 195 -22.35 -8.05 -11.19
N ASN A 196 -22.45 -9.19 -10.88
CA ASN A 196 -22.06 -10.02 -9.74
C ASN A 196 -21.04 -9.40 -8.73
N THR A 197 -21.38 -8.25 -8.15
CA THR A 197 -20.55 -7.51 -7.19
C THR A 197 -20.17 -8.38 -5.98
N ALA A 198 -21.08 -9.26 -5.53
CA ALA A 198 -20.82 -10.16 -4.41
C ALA A 198 -19.69 -11.17 -4.75
N LEU A 199 -19.70 -11.74 -5.95
CA LEU A 199 -18.65 -12.67 -6.40
C LEU A 199 -17.31 -11.95 -6.58
N TYR A 200 -17.33 -10.71 -7.11
CA TYR A 200 -16.13 -9.88 -7.20
C TYR A 200 -15.49 -9.67 -5.83
N TRP A 201 -16.27 -9.22 -4.85
CA TRP A 201 -15.77 -8.99 -3.50
C TRP A 201 -15.32 -10.28 -2.82
N LEU A 202 -16.00 -11.39 -3.05
CA LEU A 202 -15.56 -12.69 -2.56
C LEU A 202 -14.18 -13.04 -3.11
N LEU A 203 -13.98 -12.88 -4.43
CA LEU A 203 -12.67 -13.12 -5.07
C LEU A 203 -11.58 -12.22 -4.46
N VAL A 204 -11.83 -10.92 -4.39
CA VAL A 204 -10.85 -9.94 -3.86
C VAL A 204 -10.49 -10.24 -2.41
N ILE A 205 -11.50 -10.49 -1.55
CA ILE A 205 -11.29 -10.74 -0.11
C ILE A 205 -10.57 -12.08 0.11
N VAL A 206 -10.93 -13.14 -0.60
CA VAL A 206 -10.28 -14.45 -0.46
C VAL A 206 -8.82 -14.37 -0.89
N LEU A 207 -8.55 -13.76 -2.03
CA LEU A 207 -7.18 -13.59 -2.52
C LEU A 207 -6.34 -12.68 -1.60
N TRP A 208 -6.91 -11.58 -1.13
CA TRP A 208 -6.28 -10.69 -0.16
C TRP A 208 -5.95 -11.42 1.14
N ALA A 209 -6.93 -12.09 1.75
CA ALA A 209 -6.76 -12.78 3.02
C ALA A 209 -5.74 -13.91 2.93
N PHE A 210 -5.72 -14.65 1.82
CA PHE A 210 -4.74 -15.71 1.57
C PHE A 210 -3.31 -15.15 1.54
N VAL A 211 -3.07 -14.08 0.78
CA VAL A 211 -1.73 -13.49 0.64
C VAL A 211 -1.28 -12.89 1.96
N GLU A 212 -2.12 -12.11 2.63
CA GLU A 212 -1.78 -11.45 3.90
C GLU A 212 -1.55 -12.48 5.02
N ALA A 213 -2.43 -13.46 5.17
CA ALA A 213 -2.26 -14.53 6.15
C ALA A 213 -0.99 -15.38 5.90
N SER A 214 -0.65 -15.61 4.63
CA SER A 214 0.60 -16.30 4.27
C SER A 214 1.82 -15.44 4.64
N ALA A 215 1.82 -14.15 4.29
CA ALA A 215 2.91 -13.22 4.54
C ALA A 215 3.21 -13.07 6.05
N LEU A 216 2.15 -12.99 6.87
CA LEU A 216 2.25 -12.88 8.32
C LEU A 216 2.54 -14.21 9.02
N GLY A 217 2.54 -15.33 8.27
CA GLY A 217 2.88 -16.67 8.79
C GLY A 217 1.71 -17.43 9.41
N TYR A 218 0.47 -16.95 9.31
CA TYR A 218 -0.71 -17.64 9.82
C TYR A 218 -1.02 -18.94 9.04
N LEU A 219 -0.59 -19.03 7.79
CA LEU A 219 -0.75 -20.22 6.93
C LEU A 219 0.58 -20.98 6.80
N GLY A 220 0.95 -21.74 7.80
CA GLY A 220 2.15 -22.58 7.76
C GLY A 220 3.48 -21.89 8.10
N GLY A 221 3.44 -20.78 8.84
CA GLY A 221 4.62 -20.02 9.28
C GLY A 221 5.20 -19.08 8.21
N LEU A 222 6.25 -18.34 8.58
CA LEU A 222 6.90 -17.38 7.68
C LEU A 222 7.67 -18.04 6.52
N ASP A 223 7.93 -19.34 6.59
CA ASP A 223 8.62 -20.14 5.58
C ASP A 223 7.70 -21.07 4.80
N ASN A 224 6.40 -20.79 4.76
CA ASN A 224 5.46 -21.56 3.97
C ASN A 224 5.82 -21.52 2.46
N ALA A 225 5.25 -22.47 1.69
CA ALA A 225 5.58 -22.62 0.27
C ALA A 225 5.28 -21.36 -0.56
N PHE A 226 4.18 -20.66 -0.26
CA PHE A 226 3.82 -19.41 -0.93
C PHE A 226 4.85 -18.31 -0.67
N ASN A 227 5.25 -18.10 0.58
CA ASN A 227 6.25 -17.09 0.94
C ASN A 227 7.60 -17.38 0.28
N LYS A 228 8.02 -18.63 0.22
CA LYS A 228 9.25 -19.04 -0.47
C LYS A 228 9.19 -18.78 -1.97
N LEU A 229 8.05 -19.06 -2.58
CA LEU A 229 7.84 -18.83 -4.01
C LEU A 229 7.83 -17.33 -4.35
N VAL A 230 7.09 -16.54 -3.59
CA VAL A 230 6.73 -15.15 -3.95
C VAL A 230 7.63 -14.13 -3.27
N PHE A 231 8.00 -14.32 -1.99
CA PHE A 231 8.60 -13.29 -1.16
C PHE A 231 10.09 -13.48 -0.85
N ASP A 232 10.73 -14.57 -1.26
CA ASP A 232 12.19 -14.75 -1.07
C ASP A 232 12.99 -13.83 -2.00
N ASP A 233 12.50 -13.60 -3.23
CA ASP A 233 13.14 -12.76 -4.22
C ASP A 233 12.23 -11.59 -4.61
N HIS A 234 12.78 -10.36 -4.60
CA HIS A 234 12.03 -9.16 -4.99
C HIS A 234 11.53 -9.18 -6.44
N ARG A 235 12.27 -9.79 -7.37
CA ARG A 235 11.85 -9.93 -8.77
C ARG A 235 10.63 -10.83 -8.88
N LYS A 236 10.60 -11.93 -8.13
CA LYS A 236 9.44 -12.81 -8.04
C LYS A 236 8.25 -12.08 -7.40
N THR A 237 8.49 -11.30 -6.33
CA THR A 237 7.45 -10.48 -5.70
C THR A 237 6.79 -9.55 -6.70
N ILE A 238 7.57 -8.87 -7.54
CA ILE A 238 7.05 -7.98 -8.60
C ILE A 238 6.27 -8.78 -9.64
N LEU A 239 6.86 -9.85 -10.18
CA LEU A 239 6.22 -10.69 -11.20
C LEU A 239 4.86 -11.23 -10.74
N TYR A 240 4.84 -11.87 -9.59
CA TYR A 240 3.59 -12.41 -9.03
C TYR A 240 2.61 -11.32 -8.58
N GLY A 241 3.09 -10.13 -8.20
CA GLY A 241 2.25 -8.97 -7.96
C GLY A 241 1.50 -8.51 -9.22
N PHE A 242 2.16 -8.51 -10.39
CA PHE A 242 1.49 -8.25 -11.67
C PHE A 242 0.53 -9.37 -12.07
N VAL A 243 0.87 -10.64 -11.84
CA VAL A 243 -0.05 -11.76 -12.07
C VAL A 243 -1.30 -11.62 -11.18
N TYR A 244 -1.11 -11.30 -9.91
CA TYR A 244 -2.20 -11.07 -8.98
C TYR A 244 -3.09 -9.89 -9.38
N TRP A 245 -2.49 -8.77 -9.79
CA TRP A 245 -3.21 -7.64 -10.37
C TRP A 245 -4.01 -8.07 -11.61
N ALA A 246 -3.40 -8.84 -12.51
CA ALA A 246 -4.08 -9.30 -13.71
C ALA A 246 -5.30 -10.19 -13.38
N VAL A 247 -5.20 -11.04 -12.36
CA VAL A 247 -6.35 -11.84 -11.90
C VAL A 247 -7.46 -10.93 -11.35
N ILE A 248 -7.14 -9.98 -10.47
CA ILE A 248 -8.16 -9.09 -9.90
C ILE A 248 -8.79 -8.21 -11.00
N PHE A 249 -7.99 -7.70 -11.94
CA PHE A 249 -8.51 -6.83 -12.98
C PHE A 249 -9.21 -7.62 -14.10
N PHE A 250 -8.55 -8.55 -14.75
CA PHE A 250 -9.15 -9.24 -15.91
C PHE A 250 -10.23 -10.23 -15.50
N VAL A 251 -10.01 -11.04 -14.48
CA VAL A 251 -11.04 -11.99 -14.03
C VAL A 251 -12.07 -11.29 -13.14
N GLY A 252 -11.63 -10.55 -12.14
CA GLY A 252 -12.54 -9.89 -11.20
C GLY A 252 -13.32 -8.74 -11.83
N TRP A 253 -12.61 -7.75 -12.36
CA TRP A 253 -13.24 -6.54 -12.88
C TRP A 253 -13.88 -6.78 -14.26
N GLU A 254 -13.14 -7.29 -15.26
CA GLU A 254 -13.65 -7.39 -16.62
C GLU A 254 -14.67 -8.52 -16.80
N VAL A 255 -14.38 -9.73 -16.27
CA VAL A 255 -15.28 -10.87 -16.47
C VAL A 255 -16.42 -10.86 -15.44
N ILE A 256 -16.13 -10.73 -14.15
CA ILE A 256 -17.16 -10.88 -13.10
C ILE A 256 -18.01 -9.61 -12.97
N LEU A 257 -17.40 -8.41 -12.92
CA LEU A 257 -18.14 -7.17 -12.76
C LEU A 257 -18.72 -6.62 -14.06
N ASN A 258 -17.95 -6.58 -15.14
CA ASN A 258 -18.37 -6.01 -16.42
C ASN A 258 -19.06 -7.01 -17.35
N ASN A 259 -18.99 -8.30 -17.06
CA ASN A 259 -19.55 -9.37 -17.89
C ASN A 259 -19.04 -9.30 -19.35
N ARG A 260 -17.74 -9.10 -19.55
CA ARG A 260 -17.07 -9.02 -20.85
C ARG A 260 -16.30 -10.31 -21.18
#